data_3c39a1f4124b26d36e689b5bcf868ddb
#
_entry.id   3c39a1f4124b26d36e689b5bcf868ddb
#
_cell.length_a   1.000
_cell.length_b   1.000
_cell.length_c   1.000
_cell.angle_alpha   90.00
_cell.angle_beta   90.00
_cell.angle_gamma   90.00
#
_symmetry.space_group_name_H-M   'P 1'
#
loop_
_entity.id
_entity.type
_entity.pdbx_description
1 polymer ?
#
loop_
_entity_poly.entity_id
_entity_poly.type
_entity_poly.pdbx_seq_one_letter_code
_entity_poly.pdbx_strand_id
1 'polypeptide(L)'
;IKIFVIIVTIKTKGMDNNFSTQVKEIISYSREEALRLGNDFIGTEHLVLGLIRDGENTAVKILKSLNVDLYELRKEIEIAVKDKTGKNIANINSLPLTKQAEKVIRITVLEAKALKSTIVESEHLMLSILKNKENIATQILNQFDVDYDVFKNELGFVTSNPPQAEFNEDDDFDDERKQYGGQQRSQ
;
A
#
# COMPACT_ATOMS: atom_id res chain seq x y z
N ILE A 1 -14.86 -6.78 13.74
CA ILE A 1 -14.88 -6.17 15.09
C ILE A 1 -13.46 -5.80 15.55
N LYS A 2 -12.39 -6.56 15.19
CA LYS A 2 -11.00 -6.29 15.61
C LYS A 2 -10.32 -5.11 14.89
N ILE A 3 -10.74 -4.74 13.69
CA ILE A 3 -10.18 -3.63 12.88
C ILE A 3 -10.57 -2.26 13.48
N PHE A 4 -11.75 -2.19 14.11
CA PHE A 4 -12.28 -0.94 14.68
C PHE A 4 -11.49 -0.42 15.90
N VAL A 5 -10.79 -1.30 16.63
CA VAL A 5 -10.09 -0.94 17.87
C VAL A 5 -8.78 -0.18 17.61
N ILE A 6 -8.11 -0.39 16.47
CA ILE A 6 -6.82 0.25 16.15
C ILE A 6 -7.02 1.72 15.76
N ILE A 7 -8.11 2.03 15.08
CA ILE A 7 -8.45 3.39 14.65
C ILE A 7 -8.99 4.21 15.84
N VAL A 8 -9.64 3.57 16.81
CA VAL A 8 -10.20 4.23 18.01
C VAL A 8 -9.13 4.75 18.96
N THR A 9 -7.91 4.21 18.93
CA THR A 9 -6.81 4.74 19.78
C THR A 9 -6.18 6.00 19.18
N ILE A 10 -6.35 6.25 17.88
CA ILE A 10 -6.04 7.56 17.29
C ILE A 10 -7.26 8.45 17.56
N LYS A 11 -7.29 9.09 18.71
CA LYS A 11 -8.31 10.09 19.12
C LYS A 11 -8.26 11.32 18.22
N THR A 12 -8.52 11.16 16.93
CA THR A 12 -8.73 12.23 15.96
C THR A 12 -10.18 12.22 15.55
N LYS A 13 -11.00 12.80 16.40
CA LYS A 13 -12.44 13.03 16.18
C LYS A 13 -12.64 13.68 14.81
N GLY A 14 -13.04 12.89 13.80
CA GLY A 14 -13.38 13.36 12.45
C GLY A 14 -12.46 12.98 11.29
N MET A 15 -11.32 12.29 11.52
CA MET A 15 -10.41 11.85 10.43
C MET A 15 -10.72 10.48 9.84
N ASP A 16 -11.44 9.64 10.57
CA ASP A 16 -11.60 8.21 10.23
C ASP A 16 -12.51 7.94 9.02
N ASN A 17 -13.36 8.90 8.65
CA ASN A 17 -14.35 8.69 7.61
C ASN A 17 -13.80 8.80 6.17
N ASN A 18 -12.61 9.39 6.01
CA ASN A 18 -12.05 9.66 4.68
C ASN A 18 -10.98 8.67 4.24
N PHE A 19 -10.57 7.74 5.11
CA PHE A 19 -9.61 6.71 4.75
C PHE A 19 -10.29 5.55 4.04
N SER A 20 -9.73 5.10 2.90
CA SER A 20 -10.22 3.90 2.23
C SER A 20 -10.07 2.67 3.10
N THR A 21 -10.84 1.63 2.82
CA THR A 21 -10.71 0.33 3.49
C THR A 21 -9.29 -0.21 3.35
N GLN A 22 -8.69 -0.08 2.16
CA GLN A 22 -7.33 -0.53 1.89
C GLN A 22 -6.31 0.20 2.77
N VAL A 23 -6.40 1.51 2.94
CA VAL A 23 -5.48 2.26 3.83
C VAL A 23 -5.65 1.84 5.29
N LYS A 24 -6.86 1.58 5.73
CA LYS A 24 -7.12 1.04 7.09
C LYS A 24 -6.46 -0.33 7.28
N GLU A 25 -6.52 -1.20 6.29
CA GLU A 25 -5.84 -2.50 6.30
C GLU A 25 -4.32 -2.36 6.31
N ILE A 26 -3.77 -1.44 5.50
CA ILE A 26 -2.34 -1.12 5.47
C ILE A 26 -1.85 -0.67 6.86
N ILE A 27 -2.60 0.18 7.56
CA ILE A 27 -2.27 0.60 8.93
C ILE A 27 -2.30 -0.61 9.88
N SER A 28 -3.24 -1.53 9.70
CA SER A 28 -3.28 -2.79 10.47
C SER A 28 -2.05 -3.66 10.20
N TYR A 29 -1.67 -3.81 8.94
CA TYR A 29 -0.43 -4.53 8.56
C TYR A 29 0.82 -3.86 9.13
N SER A 30 0.87 -2.53 9.15
CA SER A 30 1.99 -1.79 9.75
C SER A 30 2.19 -2.15 11.22
N ARG A 31 1.11 -2.33 11.96
CA ARG A 31 1.16 -2.80 13.35
C ARG A 31 1.69 -4.23 13.45
N GLU A 32 1.21 -5.12 12.60
CA GLU A 32 1.68 -6.52 12.60
C GLU A 32 3.16 -6.61 12.22
N GLU A 33 3.63 -5.77 11.31
CA GLU A 33 5.06 -5.68 10.96
C GLU A 33 5.91 -5.16 12.13
N ALA A 34 5.44 -4.15 12.85
CA ALA A 34 6.11 -3.67 14.05
C ALA A 34 6.24 -4.78 15.12
N LEU A 35 5.17 -5.52 15.37
CA LEU A 35 5.18 -6.66 16.27
C LEU A 35 6.16 -7.76 15.82
N ARG A 36 6.14 -8.10 14.53
CA ARG A 36 7.03 -9.11 13.94
C ARG A 36 8.51 -8.75 14.12
N LEU A 37 8.82 -7.46 14.05
CA LEU A 37 10.19 -6.94 14.19
C LEU A 37 10.59 -6.68 15.64
N GLY A 38 9.70 -6.91 16.60
CA GLY A 38 9.97 -6.72 18.03
C GLY A 38 9.88 -5.27 18.51
N ASN A 39 9.26 -4.40 17.70
CA ASN A 39 9.10 -2.99 18.06
C ASN A 39 7.84 -2.78 18.92
N ASP A 40 7.92 -1.87 19.88
CA ASP A 40 6.83 -1.48 20.78
C ASP A 40 6.09 -0.21 20.35
N PHE A 41 6.32 0.22 19.11
CA PHE A 41 5.69 1.38 18.46
C PHE A 41 5.51 1.14 16.97
N ILE A 42 4.65 1.93 16.34
CA ILE A 42 4.46 1.98 14.88
C ILE A 42 5.11 3.26 14.36
N GLY A 43 6.21 3.12 13.62
CA GLY A 43 6.89 4.23 12.96
C GLY A 43 6.51 4.37 11.48
N THR A 44 7.09 5.36 10.81
CA THR A 44 6.90 5.58 9.37
C THR A 44 7.43 4.42 8.52
N GLU A 45 8.49 3.79 8.96
CA GLU A 45 9.07 2.57 8.38
C GLU A 45 8.08 1.40 8.38
N HIS A 46 7.33 1.23 9.45
CA HIS A 46 6.28 0.20 9.54
C HIS A 46 5.11 0.50 8.61
N LEU A 47 4.80 1.79 8.37
CA LEU A 47 3.80 2.18 7.37
C LEU A 47 4.22 1.75 5.97
N VAL A 48 5.50 1.91 5.61
CA VAL A 48 6.02 1.44 4.32
C VAL A 48 5.99 -0.08 4.24
N LEU A 49 6.34 -0.80 5.31
CA LEU A 49 6.22 -2.26 5.35
C LEU A 49 4.78 -2.73 5.19
N GLY A 50 3.82 -2.00 5.78
CA GLY A 50 2.39 -2.27 5.61
C GLY A 50 1.93 -2.10 4.16
N LEU A 51 2.40 -1.04 3.47
CA LEU A 51 2.15 -0.82 2.05
C LEU A 51 2.71 -1.96 1.19
N ILE A 52 3.95 -2.38 1.44
CA ILE A 52 4.60 -3.48 0.72
C ILE A 52 3.87 -4.80 0.97
N ARG A 53 3.42 -5.04 2.21
CA ARG A 53 2.72 -6.27 2.58
C ARG A 53 1.36 -6.39 1.90
N ASP A 54 0.60 -5.30 1.78
CA ASP A 54 -0.64 -5.27 1.02
C ASP A 54 -0.38 -5.59 -0.47
N GLY A 55 0.60 -4.97 -1.07
CA GLY A 55 1.16 -5.32 -2.38
C GLY A 55 0.33 -4.91 -3.59
N GLU A 56 -0.98 -4.70 -3.45
CA GLU A 56 -1.91 -4.42 -4.55
C GLU A 56 -2.36 -2.96 -4.62
N ASN A 57 -1.79 -2.08 -3.80
CA ASN A 57 -2.13 -0.68 -3.74
C ASN A 57 -1.39 0.17 -4.78
N THR A 58 -1.91 1.37 -5.03
CA THR A 58 -1.35 2.32 -6.00
C THR A 58 0.08 2.73 -5.65
N ALA A 59 0.40 2.93 -4.37
CA ALA A 59 1.75 3.31 -3.96
C ALA A 59 2.78 2.25 -4.36
N VAL A 60 2.48 0.97 -4.16
CA VAL A 60 3.36 -0.15 -4.57
C VAL A 60 3.46 -0.25 -6.09
N LYS A 61 2.37 -0.02 -6.83
CA LYS A 61 2.40 0.01 -8.30
C LYS A 61 3.34 1.10 -8.82
N ILE A 62 3.32 2.28 -8.20
CA ILE A 62 4.22 3.38 -8.54
C ILE A 62 5.67 3.02 -8.21
N LEU A 63 5.96 2.43 -7.06
CA LEU A 63 7.31 1.97 -6.74
C LEU A 63 7.83 0.95 -7.76
N LYS A 64 7.00 0.02 -8.21
CA LYS A 64 7.34 -0.94 -9.27
C LYS A 64 7.60 -0.25 -10.60
N SER A 65 6.80 0.74 -10.97
CA SER A 65 6.97 1.55 -12.18
C SER A 65 8.29 2.33 -12.16
N LEU A 66 8.73 2.78 -10.98
CA LEU A 66 10.03 3.39 -10.76
C LEU A 66 11.20 2.37 -10.67
N ASN A 67 10.96 1.10 -10.98
CA ASN A 67 11.93 -0.01 -10.92
C ASN A 67 12.49 -0.27 -9.52
N VAL A 68 11.76 0.04 -8.47
CA VAL A 68 12.18 -0.26 -7.10
C VAL A 68 12.04 -1.76 -6.85
N ASP A 69 13.12 -2.41 -6.43
CA ASP A 69 13.06 -3.78 -5.93
C ASP A 69 12.44 -3.79 -4.54
N LEU A 70 11.19 -4.25 -4.46
CA LEU A 70 10.42 -4.26 -3.20
C LEU A 70 10.99 -5.23 -2.17
N TYR A 71 11.65 -6.29 -2.60
CA TYR A 71 12.29 -7.23 -1.69
C TYR A 71 13.51 -6.58 -1.01
N GLU A 72 14.36 -5.93 -1.78
CA GLU A 72 15.52 -5.21 -1.23
C GLU A 72 15.08 -4.01 -0.39
N LEU A 73 14.08 -3.24 -0.83
CA LEU A 73 13.51 -2.15 -0.03
C LEU A 73 13.00 -2.64 1.32
N ARG A 74 12.23 -3.73 1.33
CA ARG A 74 11.75 -4.35 2.56
C ARG A 74 12.90 -4.76 3.47
N LYS A 75 13.90 -5.42 2.93
CA LYS A 75 15.07 -5.90 3.66
C LYS A 75 15.85 -4.75 4.30
N GLU A 76 16.10 -3.67 3.57
CA GLU A 76 16.79 -2.50 4.10
C GLU A 76 16.01 -1.84 5.25
N ILE A 77 14.68 -1.72 5.12
CA ILE A 77 13.83 -1.23 6.21
C ILE A 77 13.92 -2.17 7.43
N GLU A 78 13.80 -3.48 7.23
CA GLU A 78 13.86 -4.46 8.32
C GLU A 78 15.20 -4.43 9.04
N ILE A 79 16.30 -4.28 8.33
CA ILE A 79 17.65 -4.16 8.93
C ILE A 79 17.74 -2.89 9.79
N ALA A 80 17.19 -1.78 9.31
CA ALA A 80 17.27 -0.49 10.00
C ALA A 80 16.46 -0.46 11.30
N VAL A 81 15.35 -1.21 11.39
CA VAL A 81 14.39 -1.05 12.49
C VAL A 81 14.24 -2.29 13.39
N LYS A 82 14.81 -3.42 13.02
CA LYS A 82 14.73 -4.66 13.82
C LYS A 82 15.30 -4.44 15.22
N ASP A 83 14.46 -4.57 16.22
CA ASP A 83 14.92 -4.52 17.61
C ASP A 83 15.66 -5.83 17.98
N LYS A 84 16.92 -5.69 18.32
CA LYS A 84 17.79 -6.80 18.73
C LYS A 84 17.69 -7.09 20.25
N THR A 85 16.94 -6.28 20.99
CA THR A 85 16.90 -6.36 22.46
C THR A 85 15.94 -7.40 23.00
N GLY A 86 15.09 -7.98 22.16
CA GLY A 86 14.14 -9.04 22.55
C GLY A 86 13.13 -8.59 23.61
N LYS A 87 12.72 -7.33 23.59
CA LYS A 87 11.75 -6.80 24.56
C LYS A 87 10.44 -7.57 24.48
N ASN A 88 9.97 -8.02 25.63
CA ASN A 88 8.61 -8.53 25.76
C ASN A 88 7.62 -7.37 25.61
N ILE A 89 6.88 -7.35 24.52
CA ILE A 89 5.85 -6.35 24.27
C ILE A 89 4.68 -6.66 25.21
N ALA A 90 4.52 -5.85 26.24
CA ALA A 90 3.56 -6.08 27.32
C ALA A 90 2.11 -5.93 26.86
N ASN A 91 1.86 -5.26 25.74
CA ASN A 91 0.49 -5.01 25.26
C ASN A 91 0.39 -5.04 23.73
N ILE A 92 0.21 -6.25 23.21
CA ILE A 92 0.10 -6.52 21.75
C ILE A 92 -1.09 -5.77 21.10
N ASN A 93 -2.10 -5.39 21.88
CA ASN A 93 -3.33 -4.80 21.33
C ASN A 93 -3.29 -3.28 21.17
N SER A 94 -2.29 -2.60 21.72
CA SER A 94 -2.21 -1.13 21.69
C SER A 94 -0.78 -0.63 21.48
N LEU A 95 -0.20 -0.90 20.29
CA LEU A 95 1.06 -0.25 19.92
C LEU A 95 0.80 1.23 19.60
N PRO A 96 1.50 2.16 20.25
CA PRO A 96 1.37 3.58 19.94
C PRO A 96 2.05 3.90 18.61
N LEU A 97 1.55 4.92 17.94
CA LEU A 97 2.26 5.54 16.84
C LEU A 97 3.40 6.42 17.37
N THR A 98 4.50 6.49 16.65
CA THR A 98 5.50 7.53 16.90
C THR A 98 4.91 8.90 16.55
N LYS A 99 5.45 9.96 17.12
CA LYS A 99 5.04 11.34 16.77
C LYS A 99 5.17 11.63 15.27
N GLN A 100 6.18 11.08 14.63
CA GLN A 100 6.38 11.19 13.17
C GLN A 100 5.30 10.44 12.40
N ALA A 101 4.96 9.22 12.80
CA ALA A 101 3.89 8.44 12.15
C ALA A 101 2.51 9.10 12.34
N GLU A 102 2.21 9.65 13.54
CA GLU A 102 0.99 10.44 13.76
C GLU A 102 0.93 11.67 12.86
N LYS A 103 2.05 12.39 12.71
CA LYS A 103 2.15 13.55 11.82
C LYS A 103 1.92 13.15 10.37
N VAL A 104 2.51 12.04 9.92
CA VAL A 104 2.32 11.49 8.58
C VAL A 104 0.84 11.22 8.32
N ILE A 105 0.16 10.50 9.21
CA ILE A 105 -1.26 10.18 9.06
C ILE A 105 -2.12 11.46 8.96
N ARG A 106 -1.85 12.48 9.76
CA ARG A 106 -2.55 13.77 9.66
C ARG A 106 -2.29 14.49 8.34
N ILE A 107 -1.04 14.51 7.87
CA ILE A 107 -0.67 15.16 6.60
C ILE A 107 -1.27 14.42 5.40
N THR A 108 -1.47 13.11 5.48
CA THR A 108 -2.06 12.31 4.40
C THR A 108 -3.40 12.86 3.93
N VAL A 109 -4.22 13.37 4.84
CA VAL A 109 -5.51 14.03 4.49
C VAL A 109 -5.28 15.31 3.68
N LEU A 110 -4.20 16.04 3.97
CA LEU A 110 -3.85 17.25 3.22
C LEU A 110 -3.31 16.91 1.82
N GLU A 111 -2.53 15.84 1.69
CA GLU A 111 -2.07 15.34 0.38
C GLU A 111 -3.26 14.91 -0.49
N ALA A 112 -4.23 14.18 0.07
CA ALA A 112 -5.44 13.81 -0.66
C ALA A 112 -6.20 15.05 -1.15
N LYS A 113 -6.40 16.05 -0.30
CA LYS A 113 -7.05 17.31 -0.67
C LYS A 113 -6.28 18.07 -1.75
N ALA A 114 -4.95 18.12 -1.65
CA ALA A 114 -4.11 18.78 -2.65
C ALA A 114 -4.22 18.12 -4.03
N LEU A 115 -4.47 16.81 -4.06
CA LEU A 115 -4.74 16.04 -5.29
C LEU A 115 -6.24 15.98 -5.63
N LYS A 116 -7.08 16.79 -4.96
CA LYS A 116 -8.53 16.87 -5.18
C LYS A 116 -9.26 15.53 -4.95
N SER A 117 -8.70 14.66 -4.12
CA SER A 117 -9.36 13.43 -3.69
C SER A 117 -10.18 13.63 -2.42
N THR A 118 -11.37 13.06 -2.39
CA THR A 118 -12.24 13.03 -1.21
C THR A 118 -11.93 11.85 -0.29
N ILE A 119 -11.23 10.85 -0.80
CA ILE A 119 -10.85 9.63 -0.08
C ILE A 119 -9.33 9.57 -0.01
N VAL A 120 -8.82 9.18 1.16
CA VAL A 120 -7.39 8.96 1.40
C VAL A 120 -7.03 7.56 0.93
N GLU A 121 -6.15 7.48 -0.05
CA GLU A 121 -5.62 6.26 -0.64
C GLU A 121 -4.14 6.07 -0.34
N SER A 122 -3.58 4.95 -0.75
CA SER A 122 -2.20 4.55 -0.47
C SER A 122 -1.14 5.53 -1.00
N GLU A 123 -1.36 6.11 -2.17
CA GLU A 123 -0.48 7.12 -2.77
C GLU A 123 -0.39 8.40 -1.92
N HIS A 124 -1.50 8.80 -1.31
CA HIS A 124 -1.51 9.95 -0.38
C HIS A 124 -0.69 9.66 0.87
N LEU A 125 -0.77 8.42 1.38
CA LEU A 125 0.04 7.97 2.51
C LEU A 125 1.54 8.00 2.16
N MET A 126 1.92 7.49 0.99
CA MET A 126 3.32 7.49 0.55
C MET A 126 3.85 8.91 0.35
N LEU A 127 3.08 9.81 -0.29
CA LEU A 127 3.45 11.22 -0.43
C LEU A 127 3.67 11.89 0.92
N SER A 128 2.80 11.62 1.89
CA SER A 128 2.94 12.14 3.25
C SER A 128 4.22 11.63 3.94
N ILE A 129 4.57 10.37 3.75
CA ILE A 129 5.82 9.80 4.26
C ILE A 129 7.02 10.52 3.63
N LEU A 130 7.06 10.64 2.30
CA LEU A 130 8.15 11.23 1.54
C LEU A 130 8.34 12.73 1.79
N LYS A 131 7.30 13.42 2.26
CA LYS A 131 7.36 14.86 2.53
C LYS A 131 8.31 15.22 3.67
N ASN A 132 8.55 14.33 4.61
CA ASN A 132 9.48 14.55 5.70
C ASN A 132 10.81 13.80 5.44
N LYS A 133 11.85 14.55 5.09
CA LYS A 133 13.18 14.02 4.77
C LYS A 133 13.92 13.44 5.97
N GLU A 134 13.48 13.74 7.19
CA GLU A 134 14.15 13.32 8.42
C GLU A 134 13.73 11.94 8.91
N ASN A 135 12.61 11.40 8.41
CA ASN A 135 12.19 10.08 8.85
C ASN A 135 12.99 8.96 8.15
N ILE A 136 13.18 7.87 8.87
CA ILE A 136 14.00 6.72 8.41
C ILE A 136 13.46 6.15 7.09
N ALA A 137 12.14 6.04 6.97
CA ALA A 137 11.50 5.51 5.76
C ALA A 137 11.88 6.32 4.52
N THR A 138 11.85 7.65 4.61
CA THR A 138 12.21 8.55 3.50
C THR A 138 13.70 8.45 3.16
N GLN A 139 14.55 8.36 4.18
CA GLN A 139 16.00 8.19 3.96
C GLN A 139 16.31 6.89 3.23
N ILE A 140 15.62 5.80 3.57
CA ILE A 140 15.77 4.53 2.87
C ILE A 140 15.21 4.61 1.44
N LEU A 141 14.01 5.16 1.26
CA LEU A 141 13.41 5.34 -0.07
C LEU A 141 14.30 6.18 -1.00
N ASN A 142 14.96 7.20 -0.46
CA ASN A 142 15.92 8.00 -1.22
C ASN A 142 17.14 7.18 -1.74
N GLN A 143 17.52 6.12 -1.05
CA GLN A 143 18.58 5.20 -1.53
C GLN A 143 18.14 4.38 -2.76
N PHE A 144 16.82 4.27 -2.97
CA PHE A 144 16.21 3.68 -4.16
C PHE A 144 15.78 4.74 -5.18
N ASP A 145 16.34 5.95 -5.12
CA ASP A 145 16.04 7.08 -6.00
C ASP A 145 14.57 7.55 -5.97
N VAL A 146 13.86 7.27 -4.87
CA VAL A 146 12.47 7.69 -4.65
C VAL A 146 12.43 8.82 -3.64
N ASP A 147 12.10 10.02 -4.10
CA ASP A 147 11.75 11.16 -3.27
C ASP A 147 10.31 11.62 -3.54
N TYR A 148 9.89 12.68 -2.88
CA TYR A 148 8.54 13.21 -3.01
C TYR A 148 8.19 13.63 -4.45
N ASP A 149 9.10 14.32 -5.12
CA ASP A 149 8.86 14.86 -6.46
C ASP A 149 8.87 13.74 -7.52
N VAL A 150 9.81 12.81 -7.42
CA VAL A 150 9.87 11.62 -8.29
C VAL A 150 8.59 10.80 -8.18
N PHE A 151 8.15 10.50 -6.95
CA PHE A 151 6.92 9.74 -6.72
C PHE A 151 5.68 10.48 -7.23
N LYS A 152 5.58 11.78 -6.96
CA LYS A 152 4.45 12.61 -7.38
C LYS A 152 4.35 12.73 -8.90
N ASN A 153 5.49 12.88 -9.58
CA ASN A 153 5.53 12.95 -11.04
C ASN A 153 5.07 11.63 -11.66
N GLU A 154 5.55 10.49 -11.13
CA GLU A 154 5.14 9.17 -11.60
C GLU A 154 3.65 8.90 -11.33
N LEU A 155 3.13 9.32 -10.18
CA LEU A 155 1.69 9.28 -9.89
C LEU A 155 0.90 10.07 -10.94
N GLY A 156 1.33 11.27 -11.29
CA GLY A 156 0.71 12.08 -12.34
C GLY A 156 0.72 11.38 -13.69
N PHE A 157 1.82 10.73 -14.05
CA PHE A 157 1.93 9.97 -15.29
C PHE A 157 0.99 8.75 -15.32
N VAL A 158 0.99 7.93 -14.29
CA VAL A 158 0.15 6.73 -14.17
C VAL A 158 -1.34 7.07 -14.19
N THR A 159 -1.74 8.15 -13.52
CA THR A 159 -3.15 8.60 -13.51
C THR A 159 -3.61 9.21 -14.82
N SER A 160 -2.70 9.84 -15.57
CA SER A 160 -3.02 10.43 -16.88
C SER A 160 -3.03 9.39 -18.02
N ASN A 161 -2.29 8.31 -17.85
CA ASN A 161 -2.16 7.22 -18.80
C ASN A 161 -2.42 5.88 -18.09
N PRO A 162 -3.69 5.58 -17.75
CA PRO A 162 -3.99 4.30 -17.13
C PRO A 162 -3.58 3.17 -18.09
N PRO A 163 -2.93 2.09 -17.60
CA PRO A 163 -2.59 0.96 -18.43
C PRO A 163 -3.86 0.46 -19.13
N GLN A 164 -3.84 0.43 -20.45
CA GLN A 164 -4.90 -0.19 -21.22
C GLN A 164 -4.91 -1.66 -20.84
N ALA A 165 -6.04 -2.14 -20.34
CA ALA A 165 -6.25 -3.56 -20.19
C ALA A 165 -6.11 -4.17 -21.59
N GLU A 166 -5.04 -4.93 -21.83
CA GLU A 166 -4.95 -5.78 -23.02
C GLU A 166 -6.03 -6.84 -22.87
N PHE A 167 -7.20 -6.58 -23.45
CA PHE A 167 -8.15 -7.63 -23.75
C PHE A 167 -7.51 -8.48 -24.84
N ASN A 168 -6.89 -9.58 -24.46
CA ASN A 168 -6.61 -10.66 -25.38
C ASN A 168 -7.95 -11.26 -25.80
N GLU A 169 -8.51 -10.74 -26.90
CA GLU A 169 -9.55 -11.41 -27.67
C GLU A 169 -8.87 -12.54 -28.47
N ASP A 170 -8.53 -13.62 -27.82
CA ASP A 170 -8.17 -14.88 -28.45
C ASP A 170 -8.94 -16.02 -27.75
N ASP A 171 -10.23 -16.06 -27.98
CA ASP A 171 -11.04 -17.27 -27.83
C ASP A 171 -11.84 -17.45 -29.11
N ASP A 172 -11.14 -17.84 -30.18
CA ASP A 172 -11.72 -18.49 -31.34
C ASP A 172 -12.27 -19.86 -30.89
N PHE A 173 -13.53 -19.90 -30.48
CA PHE A 173 -14.28 -21.13 -30.39
C PHE A 173 -14.76 -21.52 -31.78
N ASP A 174 -13.95 -22.31 -32.52
CA ASP A 174 -14.36 -23.07 -33.69
C ASP A 174 -15.39 -24.13 -33.28
N ASP A 175 -16.67 -23.79 -33.45
CA ASP A 175 -17.80 -24.71 -33.30
C ASP A 175 -17.98 -25.52 -34.61
N GLU A 176 -17.13 -26.53 -34.82
CA GLU A 176 -17.35 -27.55 -35.86
C GLU A 176 -18.58 -28.38 -35.53
N ARG A 177 -19.75 -27.93 -35.95
CA ARG A 177 -20.94 -28.79 -36.06
C ARG A 177 -20.80 -29.76 -37.22
N LYS A 178 -20.36 -30.97 -36.92
CA LYS A 178 -20.47 -32.09 -37.84
C LYS A 178 -21.93 -32.44 -38.06
N GLN A 179 -22.39 -32.15 -39.28
CA GLN A 179 -23.66 -32.50 -39.83
C GLN A 179 -23.68 -33.99 -40.17
N TYR A 180 -24.36 -34.82 -39.36
CA TYR A 180 -24.67 -36.21 -39.76
C TYR A 180 -25.93 -36.23 -40.61
N GLY A 181 -25.75 -36.42 -41.90
CA GLY A 181 -26.82 -36.68 -42.83
C GLY A 181 -27.38 -38.12 -42.68
N GLY A 182 -28.64 -38.22 -42.28
CA GLY A 182 -29.37 -39.49 -42.31
C GLY A 182 -29.95 -39.73 -43.70
N GLN A 183 -29.50 -40.84 -44.31
CA GLN A 183 -30.16 -41.37 -45.50
C GLN A 183 -31.39 -42.19 -45.12
N GLN A 184 -32.56 -41.76 -45.51
CA GLN A 184 -33.74 -42.63 -45.59
C GLN A 184 -33.71 -43.42 -46.90
N ARG A 185 -33.77 -44.74 -46.80
CA ARG A 185 -34.17 -45.57 -47.91
C ARG A 185 -35.64 -45.93 -47.74
N SER A 186 -36.39 -45.61 -48.79
CA SER A 186 -37.75 -46.04 -49.01
C SER A 186 -37.78 -47.48 -49.57
N GLN A 187 -38.67 -48.26 -49.03
CA GLN A 187 -39.56 -49.20 -49.80
C GLN A 187 -40.87 -49.27 -49.08
#